data_c8d0a5531615d681a0fa96d4cea13e50
#
_entry.id   c8d0a5531615d681a0fa96d4cea13e50
#
_cell.length_a   1.000
_cell.length_b   1.000
_cell.length_c   1.000
_cell.angle_alpha   90.00
_cell.angle_beta   90.00
_cell.angle_gamma   90.00
#
_symmetry.space_group_name_H-M   'P 1'
#
loop_
_entity.id
_entity.type
_entity.pdbx_description
1 polymer ?
#
loop_
_entity_poly.entity_id
_entity_poly.type
_entity_poly.pdbx_seq_one_letter_code
_entity_poly.pdbx_strand_id
1 'polypeptide(L)' 'MVKDKEEIEAKSEEIAKEIVTVLRRHTPQPGVVFLAALFSSLEVLADSIEKDGGPSTEKTINKFIEYTEKAIARRNENNA' A
#
# COMPACT_ATOMS: atom_id res chain seq x y z
N MET A 1 -1.42 -19.41 9.49
CA MET A 1 -0.34 -20.16 8.82
C MET A 1 0.55 -19.21 8.02
N VAL A 2 1.86 -19.44 8.08
CA VAL A 2 2.81 -18.62 7.35
C VAL A 2 2.74 -18.95 5.86
N LYS A 3 2.59 -17.93 5.06
CA LYS A 3 2.64 -18.05 3.62
C LYS A 3 4.06 -17.82 3.15
N ASP A 4 4.45 -18.45 2.07
CA ASP A 4 5.76 -18.16 1.52
C ASP A 4 5.71 -16.80 0.81
N LYS A 5 6.89 -16.30 0.46
CA LYS A 5 7.02 -14.97 -0.12
C LYS A 5 6.24 -14.83 -1.43
N GLU A 6 6.26 -15.89 -2.26
CA GLU A 6 5.57 -15.86 -3.55
C GLU A 6 4.06 -15.75 -3.39
N GLU A 7 3.49 -16.47 -2.43
CA GLU A 7 2.06 -16.39 -2.17
C GLU A 7 1.66 -15.01 -1.67
N ILE A 8 2.47 -14.41 -0.81
CA ILE A 8 2.21 -13.08 -0.29
C ILE A 8 2.25 -12.06 -1.43
N GLU A 9 3.26 -12.15 -2.29
CA GLU A 9 3.39 -11.24 -3.42
C GLU A 9 2.23 -11.39 -4.41
N ALA A 10 1.86 -12.62 -4.72
CA ALA A 10 0.76 -12.88 -5.65
C ALA A 10 -0.56 -12.31 -5.11
N LYS A 11 -0.83 -12.53 -3.83
CA LYS A 11 -2.05 -12.02 -3.21
C LYS A 11 -2.05 -10.50 -3.14
N SER A 12 -0.89 -9.92 -2.84
CA SER A 12 -0.75 -8.46 -2.80
C SER A 12 -1.03 -7.85 -4.16
N GLU A 13 -0.53 -8.46 -5.23
CA GLU A 13 -0.78 -7.97 -6.59
C GLU A 13 -2.25 -8.05 -6.96
N GLU A 14 -2.90 -9.16 -6.58
CA GLU A 14 -4.33 -9.33 -6.82
C GLU A 14 -5.14 -8.22 -6.17
N ILE A 15 -4.85 -7.95 -4.91
CA ILE A 15 -5.53 -6.90 -4.17
C ILE A 15 -5.23 -5.52 -4.75
N ALA A 16 -3.97 -5.29 -5.13
CA ALA A 16 -3.58 -4.02 -5.73
C ALA A 16 -4.35 -3.73 -7.02
N LYS A 17 -4.57 -4.75 -7.83
CA LYS A 17 -5.36 -4.60 -9.05
C LYS A 17 -6.80 -4.22 -8.76
N GLU A 18 -7.38 -4.79 -7.71
CA GLU A 18 -8.73 -4.42 -7.29
C GLU A 18 -8.78 -2.97 -6.82
N ILE A 19 -7.78 -2.52 -6.07
CA ILE A 19 -7.70 -1.14 -5.61
C ILE A 19 -7.64 -0.18 -6.79
N VAL A 20 -6.78 -0.47 -7.78
CA VAL A 20 -6.66 0.35 -8.97
C VAL A 20 -7.99 0.41 -9.73
N THR A 21 -8.69 -0.71 -9.82
CA THR A 21 -10.00 -0.77 -10.48
C THR A 21 -11.00 0.16 -9.80
N VAL A 22 -11.03 0.15 -8.45
CA VAL A 22 -11.90 1.04 -7.69
C VAL A 22 -11.57 2.50 -7.97
N LEU A 23 -10.28 2.84 -7.95
CA LEU A 23 -9.85 4.21 -8.20
C LEU A 23 -10.26 4.67 -9.61
N ARG A 24 -10.13 3.81 -10.59
CA ARG A 24 -10.49 4.14 -11.97
C ARG A 24 -11.97 4.44 -12.15
N ARG A 25 -12.83 3.87 -11.30
CA ARG A 25 -14.27 4.17 -11.34
C ARG A 25 -14.56 5.63 -11.01
N HIS A 26 -13.66 6.29 -10.35
CA HIS A 26 -13.83 7.70 -9.94
C HIS A 26 -13.19 8.69 -10.90
N THR A 27 -12.78 8.21 -12.06
CA THR A 27 -12.28 9.07 -13.12
C THR A 27 -13.42 9.92 -13.70
N PRO A 28 -13.24 11.21 -14.01
CA PRO A 28 -11.98 11.94 -13.88
C PRO A 28 -11.86 12.66 -12.53
N GLN A 29 -10.76 12.41 -11.84
CA GLN A 29 -10.43 13.12 -10.62
C GLN A 29 -8.94 13.50 -10.66
N PRO A 30 -8.55 14.62 -10.04
CA PRO A 30 -7.14 14.94 -9.96
C PRO A 30 -6.37 13.85 -9.21
N GLY A 31 -5.14 13.60 -9.64
CA GLY A 31 -4.29 12.58 -9.00
C GLY A 31 -4.15 12.76 -7.50
N VAL A 32 -4.16 14.00 -7.01
CA VAL A 32 -4.04 14.26 -5.58
C VAL A 32 -5.21 13.67 -4.78
N VAL A 33 -6.40 13.59 -5.39
CA VAL A 33 -7.56 12.98 -4.74
C VAL A 33 -7.31 11.49 -4.52
N PHE A 34 -6.77 10.82 -5.53
CA PHE A 34 -6.44 9.40 -5.42
C PHE A 34 -5.35 9.14 -4.38
N LEU A 35 -4.33 9.99 -4.35
CA LEU A 35 -3.25 9.86 -3.37
C LEU A 35 -3.78 10.07 -1.94
N ALA A 36 -4.63 11.06 -1.74
CA ALA A 36 -5.24 11.30 -0.44
C ALA A 36 -6.12 10.12 0.00
N ALA A 37 -6.87 9.55 -0.93
CA ALA A 37 -7.71 8.40 -0.63
C ALA A 37 -6.88 7.19 -0.23
N LEU A 38 -5.78 6.93 -0.93
CA LEU A 38 -4.87 5.84 -0.58
C LEU A 38 -4.26 6.04 0.79
N PHE A 39 -3.81 7.26 1.10
CA PHE A 39 -3.23 7.53 2.40
C PHE A 39 -4.25 7.36 3.53
N SER A 40 -5.46 7.87 3.33
CA SER A 40 -6.52 7.69 4.33
C SER A 40 -6.84 6.22 4.56
N SER A 41 -6.84 5.43 3.48
CA SER A 41 -7.06 3.99 3.59
C SER A 41 -5.93 3.32 4.39
N LEU A 42 -4.71 3.76 4.19
CA LEU A 42 -3.56 3.25 4.94
C LEU A 42 -3.71 3.55 6.43
N GLU A 43 -4.13 4.75 6.79
CA GLU A 43 -4.33 5.12 8.19
C GLU A 43 -5.39 4.25 8.85
N VAL A 44 -6.53 4.08 8.18
CA VAL A 44 -7.61 3.24 8.71
C VAL A 44 -7.15 1.80 8.89
N LEU A 45 -6.44 1.27 7.91
CA LEU A 45 -5.93 -0.09 7.98
C LEU A 45 -4.93 -0.24 9.12
N ALA A 46 -4.01 0.71 9.26
CA ALA A 46 -2.99 0.67 10.30
C ALA A 46 -3.63 0.71 11.69
N ASP A 47 -4.65 1.54 11.88
CA ASP A 47 -5.38 1.60 13.14
C ASP A 47 -6.08 0.27 13.45
N SER A 48 -6.66 -0.37 12.42
CA SER A 48 -7.32 -1.67 12.59
C SER A 48 -6.31 -2.74 13.01
N ILE A 49 -5.14 -2.73 12.40
CA ILE A 49 -4.07 -3.69 12.74
C ILE A 49 -3.65 -3.51 14.20
N GLU A 50 -3.49 -2.27 14.65
CA GLU A 50 -3.12 -2.01 16.03
C GLU A 50 -4.20 -2.47 17.01
N LYS A 51 -5.46 -2.20 16.70
CA LYS A 51 -6.58 -2.63 17.53
C LYS A 51 -6.67 -4.14 17.64
N ASP A 52 -6.26 -4.86 16.62
CA ASP A 52 -6.27 -6.32 16.61
C ASP A 52 -5.03 -6.93 17.28
N GLY A 53 -4.21 -6.12 17.92
CA GLY A 53 -3.05 -6.59 18.66
C GLY A 53 -1.75 -6.63 17.84
N GLY A 54 -1.77 -6.08 16.65
CA GLY A 54 -0.60 -5.99 15.81
C GLY A 54 0.28 -4.79 16.14
N PRO A 55 1.23 -4.46 15.28
CA PRO A 55 2.11 -3.31 15.52
C PRO A 55 1.33 -2.01 15.59
N SER A 56 1.94 -0.99 16.20
CA SER A 56 1.31 0.32 16.34
C SER A 56 1.05 0.94 14.97
N THR A 57 0.10 1.85 14.93
CA THR A 57 -0.20 2.61 13.73
C THR A 57 1.04 3.27 13.16
N GLU A 58 1.85 3.88 14.03
CA GLU A 58 3.09 4.53 13.61
C GLU A 58 4.07 3.55 12.96
N LYS A 59 4.25 2.38 13.56
CA LYS A 59 5.15 1.37 12.98
C LYS A 59 4.67 0.89 11.61
N THR A 60 3.37 0.71 11.46
CA THR A 60 2.80 0.26 10.19
C THR A 60 3.02 1.31 9.11
N ILE A 61 2.77 2.58 9.42
CA ILE A 61 2.97 3.66 8.47
C ILE A 61 4.45 3.80 8.11
N ASN A 62 5.34 3.70 9.09
CA ASN A 62 6.78 3.76 8.84
C ASN A 62 7.24 2.62 7.93
N LYS A 63 6.65 1.44 8.08
CA LYS A 63 6.98 0.32 7.21
C LYS A 63 6.55 0.60 5.77
N PHE A 64 5.41 1.24 5.60
CA PHE A 64 4.95 1.65 4.27
C PHE A 64 5.90 2.66 3.64
N ILE A 65 6.37 3.63 4.42
CA ILE A 65 7.34 4.61 3.95
C ILE A 65 8.62 3.91 3.48
N GLU A 66 9.09 2.93 4.25
CA GLU A 66 10.28 2.15 3.89
C GLU A 66 10.10 1.44 2.56
N TYR A 67 8.93 0.81 2.35
CA TYR A 67 8.64 0.16 1.08
C TYR A 67 8.61 1.15 -0.08
N THR A 68 8.08 2.34 0.16
CA THR A 68 8.01 3.39 -0.84
C THR A 68 9.42 3.83 -1.25
N GLU A 69 10.29 4.02 -0.29
CA GLU A 69 11.68 4.41 -0.54
C GLU A 69 12.41 3.35 -1.37
N LYS A 70 12.20 2.09 -1.04
CA LYS A 70 12.80 0.99 -1.81
C LYS A 70 12.28 0.94 -3.23
N ALA A 71 10.99 1.21 -3.42
CA ALA A 71 10.40 1.23 -4.75
C ALA A 71 11.00 2.35 -5.61
N ILE A 72 11.20 3.52 -5.02
CA ILE A 72 11.82 4.64 -5.71
C ILE A 72 13.25 4.29 -6.11
N ALA A 73 14.01 3.69 -5.19
CA ALA A 73 15.38 3.28 -5.46
C ALA A 73 15.47 2.30 -6.64
N ARG A 74 14.56 1.31 -6.66
CA ARG A 74 14.53 0.34 -7.76
C ARG A 74 14.24 1.00 -9.11
N ARG A 75 13.33 1.96 -9.14
CA ARG A 75 13.00 2.68 -10.37
C ARG A 75 14.17 3.51 -10.86
N ASN A 76 14.89 4.14 -9.94
CA ASN A 76 16.07 4.93 -10.29
C ASN A 76 17.18 4.05 -10.86
N GLU A 77 17.37 2.85 -10.33
CA GLU A 77 18.33 1.91 -10.86
C GLU A 77 17.97 1.47 -12.27
N ASN A 78 16.69 1.19 -12.52
CA ASN A 78 16.23 0.74 -13.83
C ASN A 78 16.29 1.83 -14.89
N ASN A 79 16.25 3.08 -14.48
CA ASN A 79 16.28 4.23 -15.39
C ASN A 79 17.67 4.83 -15.57
N ALA A 80 18.65 4.29 -14.88
CA ALA A 80 20.01 4.81 -14.93
C ALA A 80 20.76 4.41 -16.20
#